data_0983271c252c7f72ef0b8df4cac0ebc6
#
_entry.id   0983271c252c7f72ef0b8df4cac0ebc6
#
_cell.length_a   1.000
_cell.length_b   1.000
_cell.length_c   1.000
_cell.angle_alpha   90.00
_cell.angle_beta   90.00
_cell.angle_gamma   90.00
#
_symmetry.space_group_name_H-M   'P 1'
#
loop_
_entity.id
_entity.type
_entity.pdbx_description
1 polymer ?
#
loop_
_entity_poly.entity_id
_entity_poly.type
_entity_poly.pdbx_seq_one_letter_code
_entity_poly.pdbx_strand_id
1 'polypeptide(L)'
;MTYVGMTPEGVSIALPPPVSAKLICGEDAPADGFTGVFPLLKSMGKLVRIKIYDKSRKLCFHGIVDEQKESCGGGRKLALAARSRAALLLDNEAVPQTYCMPSLSTIYEKHVKPYGFSECRGDGRAFNGTLTVTKGMSEWQAAAAFCSRFLKITPRAADGVFDASGGRPQGKLVFDNAGGIAYTSVCIDNRYCDYLSEVLVKSGTSGVYSLAARSETAVSLGIRRRRCLTEGDADTLIRSAEKKAFRVTADCPGEVPADLFMDAEVRDAALGAVEHLYVSQMEYSLGANGEKTSFILRR
;
A
#
# COMPACT_ATOMS: atom_id res chain seq x y z
N MET A 1 13.95 -5.58 -14.72
CA MET A 1 14.29 -5.64 -13.26
C MET A 1 15.41 -6.63 -12.98
N THR A 2 16.18 -6.44 -11.86
CA THR A 2 17.22 -7.36 -11.37
C THR A 2 16.83 -7.90 -10.01
N TYR A 3 17.07 -9.21 -9.79
CA TYR A 3 16.62 -9.94 -8.61
C TYR A 3 17.83 -10.49 -7.84
N VAL A 4 17.88 -10.26 -6.53
CA VAL A 4 18.97 -10.69 -5.66
C VAL A 4 18.38 -11.37 -4.42
N GLY A 5 18.57 -12.68 -4.30
CA GLY A 5 18.27 -13.44 -3.08
C GLY A 5 19.36 -13.27 -2.03
N MET A 6 19.01 -13.43 -0.76
CA MET A 6 19.96 -13.42 0.37
C MET A 6 19.77 -14.65 1.22
N THR A 7 20.88 -15.33 1.55
CA THR A 7 20.89 -16.50 2.45
C THR A 7 20.79 -16.09 3.92
N PRO A 8 20.55 -17.04 4.85
CA PRO A 8 20.58 -16.76 6.29
C PRO A 8 21.91 -16.16 6.77
N GLU A 9 23.02 -16.53 6.12
CA GLU A 9 24.38 -16.04 6.43
C GLU A 9 24.66 -14.64 5.86
N GLY A 10 23.67 -14.04 5.17
CA GLY A 10 23.79 -12.70 4.58
C GLY A 10 24.46 -12.67 3.20
N VAL A 11 24.72 -13.82 2.59
CA VAL A 11 25.31 -13.89 1.24
C VAL A 11 24.27 -13.50 0.20
N SER A 12 24.63 -12.55 -0.67
CA SER A 12 23.78 -12.13 -1.79
C SER A 12 24.01 -13.02 -3.01
N ILE A 13 22.93 -13.52 -3.59
CA ILE A 13 22.95 -14.39 -4.77
C ILE A 13 22.10 -13.74 -5.87
N ALA A 14 22.71 -13.43 -7.01
CA ALA A 14 21.97 -12.97 -8.18
C ALA A 14 21.10 -14.10 -8.72
N LEU A 15 19.79 -13.83 -8.87
CA LEU A 15 18.85 -14.75 -9.48
C LEU A 15 18.84 -14.54 -11.00
N PRO A 16 18.66 -15.62 -11.78
CA PRO A 16 18.50 -15.49 -13.24
C PRO A 16 17.22 -14.68 -13.58
N PRO A 17 17.08 -14.21 -14.84
CA PRO A 17 15.81 -13.63 -15.27
C PRO A 17 14.64 -14.58 -15.01
N PRO A 18 13.54 -14.10 -14.42
CA PRO A 18 12.40 -14.95 -14.10
C PRO A 18 11.60 -15.33 -15.35
N VAL A 19 10.94 -16.48 -15.30
CA VAL A 19 9.94 -16.89 -16.30
C VAL A 19 8.64 -16.10 -16.10
N SER A 20 8.32 -15.82 -14.82
CA SER A 20 7.22 -14.94 -14.43
C SER A 20 7.58 -14.22 -13.15
N ALA A 21 7.12 -12.98 -13.02
CA ALA A 21 7.29 -12.18 -11.82
C ALA A 21 6.08 -11.26 -11.66
N LYS A 22 5.71 -11.00 -10.41
CA LYS A 22 4.67 -10.05 -10.04
C LYS A 22 5.09 -9.31 -8.78
N LEU A 23 5.09 -7.98 -8.84
CA LEU A 23 5.33 -7.09 -7.71
C LEU A 23 4.10 -6.19 -7.54
N ILE A 24 3.52 -6.16 -6.36
CA ILE A 24 2.35 -5.35 -6.04
C ILE A 24 2.69 -4.44 -4.88
N CYS A 25 2.43 -3.13 -5.06
CA CYS A 25 2.50 -2.13 -4.03
C CYS A 25 1.16 -1.38 -4.00
N GLY A 26 0.57 -1.18 -2.81
CA GLY A 26 -0.74 -0.52 -2.71
C GLY A 26 -0.95 0.20 -1.39
N GLU A 27 -1.73 1.29 -1.41
CA GLU A 27 -2.05 2.08 -0.21
C GLU A 27 -2.93 1.30 0.79
N ASP A 28 -3.76 0.38 0.29
CA ASP A 28 -4.69 -0.40 1.11
C ASP A 28 -3.99 -1.60 1.78
N ALA A 29 -2.75 -1.93 1.37
CA ALA A 29 -1.96 -3.04 1.92
C ALA A 29 -0.71 -2.50 2.62
N PRO A 30 -0.55 -2.77 3.93
CA PRO A 30 0.63 -2.31 4.66
C PRO A 30 1.95 -2.89 4.13
N ALA A 31 1.91 -4.11 3.62
CA ALA A 31 3.06 -4.80 3.07
C ALA A 31 2.92 -5.01 1.56
N ASP A 32 3.95 -4.58 0.82
CA ASP A 32 4.07 -4.89 -0.59
C ASP A 32 4.35 -6.38 -0.78
N GLY A 33 3.89 -6.97 -1.90
CA GLY A 33 4.00 -8.39 -2.19
C GLY A 33 4.78 -8.68 -3.46
N PHE A 34 5.57 -9.74 -3.44
CA PHE A 34 6.30 -10.25 -4.59
C PHE A 34 6.06 -11.75 -4.78
N THR A 35 5.86 -12.18 -6.02
CA THR A 35 5.94 -13.58 -6.43
C THR A 35 6.78 -13.70 -7.69
N GLY A 36 7.59 -14.75 -7.79
CA GLY A 36 8.42 -14.96 -8.98
C GLY A 36 8.77 -16.42 -9.19
N VAL A 37 8.93 -16.81 -10.46
CA VAL A 37 9.40 -18.14 -10.87
C VAL A 37 10.67 -18.00 -11.68
N PHE A 38 11.73 -18.60 -11.21
CA PHE A 38 13.08 -18.51 -11.77
C PHE A 38 13.53 -19.86 -12.32
N PRO A 39 14.16 -19.93 -13.51
CA PRO A 39 14.79 -21.15 -13.98
C PRO A 39 16.08 -21.40 -13.18
N LEU A 40 16.36 -22.65 -12.84
CA LEU A 40 17.57 -23.03 -12.12
C LEU A 40 18.40 -24.04 -12.91
N LEU A 41 19.72 -23.88 -12.91
CA LEU A 41 20.68 -24.88 -13.41
C LEU A 41 21.02 -25.90 -12.32
N LYS A 42 21.10 -25.46 -11.05
CA LYS A 42 21.39 -26.29 -9.88
C LYS A 42 20.49 -25.90 -8.72
N SER A 43 20.37 -26.76 -7.70
CA SER A 43 19.63 -26.43 -6.47
C SER A 43 20.21 -25.17 -5.83
N MET A 44 19.32 -24.34 -5.34
CA MET A 44 19.66 -23.11 -4.61
C MET A 44 19.40 -23.33 -3.13
N GLY A 45 20.34 -22.89 -2.28
CA GLY A 45 20.17 -22.94 -0.83
C GLY A 45 18.96 -22.10 -0.35
N LYS A 46 18.72 -22.11 0.94
CA LYS A 46 17.65 -21.33 1.56
C LYS A 46 17.87 -19.84 1.33
N LEU A 47 16.84 -19.15 0.85
CA LEU A 47 16.79 -17.70 0.72
C LEU A 47 15.82 -17.16 1.77
N VAL A 48 16.25 -16.17 2.54
CA VAL A 48 15.45 -15.56 3.60
C VAL A 48 14.98 -14.14 3.24
N ARG A 49 15.64 -13.50 2.26
CA ARG A 49 15.29 -12.17 1.77
C ARG A 49 15.47 -12.09 0.28
N ILE A 50 14.76 -11.15 -0.34
CA ILE A 50 14.90 -10.80 -1.75
C ILE A 50 14.92 -9.29 -1.91
N LYS A 51 15.81 -8.80 -2.77
CA LYS A 51 15.87 -7.42 -3.23
C LYS A 51 15.60 -7.37 -4.73
N ILE A 52 14.81 -6.40 -5.15
CA ILE A 52 14.47 -6.19 -6.56
C ILE A 52 14.85 -4.76 -6.92
N TYR A 53 15.59 -4.61 -8.01
CA TYR A 53 16.04 -3.34 -8.54
C TYR A 53 15.44 -3.11 -9.91
N ASP A 54 15.07 -1.87 -10.22
CA ASP A 54 14.61 -1.45 -11.53
C ASP A 54 15.75 -1.41 -12.58
N LYS A 55 15.43 -1.02 -13.80
CA LYS A 55 16.42 -0.85 -14.89
C LYS A 55 17.45 0.24 -14.58
N SER A 56 17.12 1.22 -13.74
CA SER A 56 18.04 2.28 -13.29
C SER A 56 18.88 1.88 -12.07
N ARG A 57 18.74 0.66 -11.57
CA ARG A 57 19.34 0.11 -10.35
C ARG A 57 18.84 0.76 -9.05
N LYS A 58 17.68 1.43 -9.09
CA LYS A 58 16.98 1.86 -7.87
C LYS A 58 16.35 0.63 -7.22
N LEU A 59 16.47 0.52 -5.89
CA LEU A 59 15.78 -0.52 -5.12
C LEU A 59 14.27 -0.27 -5.17
N CYS A 60 13.51 -1.24 -5.70
CA CYS A 60 12.04 -1.17 -5.79
C CYS A 60 11.35 -2.02 -4.73
N PHE A 61 12.04 -3.07 -4.25
CA PHE A 61 11.46 -3.97 -3.26
C PHE A 61 12.56 -4.62 -2.43
N HIS A 62 12.35 -4.67 -1.12
CA HIS A 62 13.15 -5.42 -0.17
C HIS A 62 12.23 -6.21 0.74
N GLY A 63 12.13 -7.51 0.51
CA GLY A 63 11.18 -8.40 1.18
C GLY A 63 11.82 -9.54 1.93
N ILE A 64 10.99 -10.13 2.80
CA ILE A 64 11.25 -11.38 3.51
C ILE A 64 10.60 -12.49 2.68
N VAL A 65 11.34 -13.57 2.45
CA VAL A 65 10.81 -14.74 1.73
C VAL A 65 9.89 -15.51 2.66
N ASP A 66 8.61 -15.55 2.33
CA ASP A 66 7.59 -16.33 3.05
C ASP A 66 7.59 -17.79 2.57
N GLU A 67 7.75 -17.99 1.25
CA GLU A 67 7.75 -19.32 0.66
C GLU A 67 8.86 -19.46 -0.39
N GLN A 68 9.53 -20.60 -0.35
CA GLN A 68 10.51 -21.04 -1.34
C GLN A 68 10.18 -22.47 -1.75
N LYS A 69 9.94 -22.69 -3.04
CA LYS A 69 9.64 -24.00 -3.60
C LYS A 69 10.54 -24.29 -4.79
N GLU A 70 11.37 -25.34 -4.70
CA GLU A 70 12.07 -25.90 -5.83
C GLU A 70 11.29 -27.07 -6.44
N SER A 71 11.22 -27.14 -7.76
CA SER A 71 10.54 -28.21 -8.49
C SER A 71 11.34 -28.63 -9.70
N CYS A 72 11.21 -29.92 -10.08
CA CYS A 72 11.74 -30.51 -11.29
C CYS A 72 10.58 -31.12 -12.10
N GLY A 73 10.53 -30.78 -13.39
CA GLY A 73 9.51 -31.22 -14.33
C GLY A 73 9.50 -30.24 -15.51
N GLY A 74 10.03 -30.64 -16.66
CA GLY A 74 10.27 -29.71 -17.77
C GLY A 74 11.34 -28.65 -17.48
N GLY A 75 12.38 -29.00 -16.70
CA GLY A 75 13.42 -28.13 -16.16
C GLY A 75 13.24 -27.87 -14.66
N ARG A 76 14.33 -27.43 -14.01
CA ARG A 76 14.32 -27.05 -12.60
C ARG A 76 13.86 -25.60 -12.45
N LYS A 77 12.97 -25.33 -11.49
CA LYS A 77 12.42 -24.02 -11.22
C LYS A 77 12.44 -23.72 -9.73
N LEU A 78 12.64 -22.46 -9.41
CA LEU A 78 12.49 -21.88 -8.09
C LEU A 78 11.29 -20.94 -8.10
N ALA A 79 10.27 -21.22 -7.30
CA ALA A 79 9.20 -20.28 -7.02
C ALA A 79 9.45 -19.61 -5.67
N LEU A 80 9.32 -18.30 -5.63
CA LEU A 80 9.45 -17.48 -4.43
C LEU A 80 8.19 -16.66 -4.22
N ALA A 81 7.72 -16.59 -2.97
CA ALA A 81 6.78 -15.59 -2.51
C ALA A 81 7.41 -14.80 -1.36
N ALA A 82 7.27 -13.49 -1.39
CA ALA A 82 7.88 -12.60 -0.41
C ALA A 82 6.97 -11.41 -0.14
N ARG A 83 7.03 -10.88 1.08
CA ARG A 83 6.38 -9.63 1.47
C ARG A 83 7.43 -8.63 1.96
N SER A 84 7.14 -7.33 1.81
CA SER A 84 8.01 -6.28 2.35
C SER A 84 8.15 -6.42 3.87
N ARG A 85 9.14 -5.76 4.46
CA ARG A 85 9.41 -5.83 5.91
C ARG A 85 8.20 -5.45 6.77
N ALA A 86 7.26 -4.66 6.25
CA ALA A 86 6.01 -4.34 6.93
C ALA A 86 5.18 -5.58 7.31
N ALA A 87 5.40 -6.74 6.65
CA ALA A 87 4.79 -8.00 7.04
C ALA A 87 5.10 -8.39 8.49
N LEU A 88 6.30 -8.08 8.99
CA LEU A 88 6.63 -8.34 10.40
C LEU A 88 5.72 -7.59 11.38
N LEU A 89 5.28 -6.39 11.00
CA LEU A 89 4.35 -5.62 11.83
C LEU A 89 2.92 -6.19 11.78
N LEU A 90 2.57 -6.89 10.70
CA LEU A 90 1.27 -7.54 10.55
C LEU A 90 1.21 -8.88 11.29
N ASP A 91 2.30 -9.64 11.22
CA ASP A 91 2.36 -11.02 11.71
C ASP A 91 2.64 -11.11 13.22
N ASN A 92 3.05 -10.01 13.85
CA ASN A 92 3.33 -9.98 15.28
C ASN A 92 2.22 -9.28 16.07
N GLU A 93 1.76 -9.93 17.13
CA GLU A 93 0.76 -9.40 18.04
C GLU A 93 1.40 -8.37 18.98
N ALA A 94 0.77 -7.20 19.07
CA ALA A 94 1.20 -6.14 19.98
C ALA A 94 0.84 -6.47 21.44
N VAL A 95 1.73 -6.16 22.36
CA VAL A 95 1.47 -6.33 23.78
C VAL A 95 0.34 -5.40 24.21
N PRO A 96 -0.76 -5.95 24.79
CA PRO A 96 -1.88 -5.13 25.25
C PRO A 96 -1.47 -4.12 26.30
N GLN A 97 -1.73 -2.84 26.05
CA GLN A 97 -1.42 -1.75 26.98
C GLN A 97 -2.19 -0.47 26.62
N THR A 98 -2.24 0.47 27.54
CA THR A 98 -2.85 1.78 27.33
C THR A 98 -1.78 2.86 27.45
N TYR A 99 -1.68 3.68 26.43
CA TYR A 99 -0.81 4.85 26.40
C TYR A 99 -1.62 6.08 26.79
N CYS A 100 -1.16 6.79 27.81
CA CYS A 100 -1.66 8.12 28.17
C CYS A 100 -0.77 9.15 27.46
N MET A 101 -1.38 10.15 26.81
CA MET A 101 -0.67 11.16 26.03
C MET A 101 0.35 10.55 25.03
N PRO A 102 -0.10 9.67 24.13
CA PRO A 102 0.81 8.99 23.21
C PRO A 102 1.50 9.96 22.26
N SER A 103 2.75 9.63 21.88
CA SER A 103 3.48 10.32 20.82
C SER A 103 3.90 9.35 19.72
N LEU A 104 4.16 9.86 18.50
CA LEU A 104 4.68 9.04 17.40
C LEU A 104 5.98 8.34 17.79
N SER A 105 6.86 9.04 18.52
CA SER A 105 8.13 8.47 18.99
C SER A 105 7.90 7.26 19.90
N THR A 106 6.98 7.35 20.88
CA THR A 106 6.67 6.25 21.77
C THR A 106 6.11 5.04 21.01
N ILE A 107 5.20 5.28 20.08
CA ILE A 107 4.59 4.21 19.26
C ILE A 107 5.63 3.57 18.35
N TYR A 108 6.48 4.38 17.69
CA TYR A 108 7.55 3.88 16.85
C TYR A 108 8.55 3.00 17.62
N GLU A 109 9.07 3.48 18.76
CA GLU A 109 10.03 2.76 19.60
C GLU A 109 9.48 1.40 20.10
N LYS A 110 8.19 1.33 20.39
CA LYS A 110 7.55 0.13 20.94
C LYS A 110 7.05 -0.84 19.89
N HIS A 111 6.44 -0.35 18.81
CA HIS A 111 5.69 -1.18 17.87
C HIS A 111 6.36 -1.34 16.49
N VAL A 112 7.32 -0.48 16.13
CA VAL A 112 7.87 -0.46 14.77
C VAL A 112 9.38 -0.74 14.76
N LYS A 113 10.13 -0.01 15.55
CA LYS A 113 11.61 -0.10 15.60
C LYS A 113 12.16 -1.50 15.90
N PRO A 114 11.55 -2.32 16.81
CA PRO A 114 12.03 -3.68 17.10
C PRO A 114 12.04 -4.59 15.86
N TYR A 115 11.26 -4.26 14.85
CA TYR A 115 11.14 -5.03 13.59
C TYR A 115 12.09 -4.54 12.48
N GLY A 116 13.10 -3.76 12.85
CA GLY A 116 14.20 -3.38 11.97
C GLY A 116 13.93 -2.15 11.11
N PHE A 117 12.98 -1.32 11.49
CA PHE A 117 12.82 0.02 10.93
C PHE A 117 13.78 0.97 11.63
N SER A 118 14.57 1.71 10.87
CA SER A 118 15.65 2.59 11.38
C SER A 118 15.28 4.07 11.37
N GLU A 119 14.23 4.43 10.65
CA GLU A 119 13.80 5.82 10.48
C GLU A 119 12.28 5.94 10.72
N CYS A 120 11.88 7.05 11.38
CA CYS A 120 10.50 7.44 11.59
C CYS A 120 10.31 8.89 11.12
N ARG A 121 9.32 9.12 10.26
CA ARG A 121 8.95 10.44 9.76
C ARG A 121 7.56 10.82 10.26
N GLY A 122 7.38 12.04 10.72
CA GLY A 122 6.09 12.58 11.15
C GLY A 122 6.20 13.47 12.37
N ASP A 123 5.04 13.93 12.88
CA ASP A 123 4.94 14.80 14.04
C ASP A 123 5.18 14.03 15.34
N GLY A 124 6.31 14.31 15.99
CA GLY A 124 6.74 13.63 17.21
C GLY A 124 6.13 14.15 18.52
N ARG A 125 5.28 15.19 18.49
CA ARG A 125 4.66 15.74 19.71
C ARG A 125 3.76 14.70 20.39
N ALA A 126 3.55 14.89 21.69
CA ALA A 126 2.57 14.14 22.44
C ALA A 126 1.15 14.69 22.21
N PHE A 127 0.17 13.80 22.16
CA PHE A 127 -1.22 14.15 21.93
C PHE A 127 -2.07 13.89 23.18
N ASN A 128 -2.97 14.81 23.50
CA ASN A 128 -3.93 14.61 24.58
C ASN A 128 -4.87 13.45 24.26
N GLY A 129 -5.06 12.56 25.24
CA GLY A 129 -5.94 11.42 25.14
C GLY A 129 -5.22 10.10 25.42
N THR A 130 -5.92 9.01 25.15
CA THR A 130 -5.42 7.66 25.39
C THR A 130 -5.48 6.82 24.11
N LEU A 131 -4.50 5.96 23.92
CA LEU A 131 -4.51 4.90 22.90
C LEU A 131 -4.47 3.56 23.62
N THR A 132 -5.48 2.73 23.44
CA THR A 132 -5.53 1.38 24.01
C THR A 132 -5.22 0.36 22.91
N VAL A 133 -4.17 -0.42 23.13
CA VAL A 133 -3.83 -1.61 22.34
C VAL A 133 -4.49 -2.78 23.04
N THR A 134 -5.41 -3.45 22.36
CA THR A 134 -6.14 -4.61 22.90
C THR A 134 -5.51 -5.91 22.41
N LYS A 135 -5.79 -7.00 23.14
CA LYS A 135 -5.35 -8.34 22.73
C LYS A 135 -5.85 -8.68 21.33
N GLY A 136 -4.98 -9.25 20.49
CA GLY A 136 -5.26 -9.62 19.11
C GLY A 136 -4.95 -8.50 18.09
N MET A 137 -4.59 -7.30 18.52
CA MET A 137 -4.08 -6.28 17.60
C MET A 137 -2.65 -6.62 17.19
N SER A 138 -2.35 -6.47 15.89
CA SER A 138 -0.98 -6.56 15.40
C SER A 138 -0.20 -5.26 15.74
N GLU A 139 1.13 -5.33 15.64
CA GLU A 139 2.01 -4.16 15.80
C GLU A 139 1.65 -3.06 14.78
N TRP A 140 1.34 -3.46 13.55
CA TRP A 140 0.84 -2.54 12.54
C TRP A 140 -0.46 -1.87 12.95
N GLN A 141 -1.43 -2.63 13.45
CA GLN A 141 -2.72 -2.09 13.85
C GLN A 141 -2.57 -1.08 14.99
N ALA A 142 -1.67 -1.34 15.96
CA ALA A 142 -1.38 -0.41 17.04
C ALA A 142 -0.80 0.91 16.50
N ALA A 143 0.20 0.84 15.61
CA ALA A 143 0.81 2.01 15.00
C ALA A 143 -0.16 2.78 14.09
N ALA A 144 -0.93 2.06 13.26
CA ALA A 144 -1.92 2.65 12.36
C ALA A 144 -3.08 3.30 13.13
N ALA A 145 -3.53 2.71 14.23
CA ALA A 145 -4.55 3.29 15.10
C ALA A 145 -4.11 4.63 15.69
N PHE A 146 -2.84 4.73 16.11
CA PHE A 146 -2.27 6.01 16.55
C PHE A 146 -2.30 7.03 15.41
N CYS A 147 -1.75 6.70 14.25
CA CYS A 147 -1.67 7.60 13.10
C CYS A 147 -3.05 8.07 12.64
N SER A 148 -4.02 7.17 12.53
CA SER A 148 -5.39 7.51 12.15
C SER A 148 -6.06 8.40 13.18
N ARG A 149 -5.93 8.08 14.48
CA ARG A 149 -6.63 8.79 15.55
C ARG A 149 -6.07 10.19 15.79
N PHE A 150 -4.75 10.32 15.88
CA PHE A 150 -4.10 11.54 16.34
C PHE A 150 -3.50 12.38 15.21
N LEU A 151 -2.97 11.74 14.16
CA LEU A 151 -2.36 12.42 13.02
C LEU A 151 -3.32 12.58 11.83
N LYS A 152 -4.45 11.84 11.81
CA LYS A 152 -5.43 11.81 10.72
C LYS A 152 -4.84 11.37 9.37
N ILE A 153 -3.87 10.49 9.40
CA ILE A 153 -3.18 9.95 8.23
C ILE A 153 -3.14 8.43 8.26
N THR A 154 -2.92 7.83 7.09
CA THR A 154 -2.56 6.42 6.95
C THR A 154 -1.03 6.33 6.85
N PRO A 155 -0.35 5.64 7.78
CA PRO A 155 1.10 5.52 7.74
C PRO A 155 1.53 4.54 6.65
N ARG A 156 2.81 4.62 6.25
CA ARG A 156 3.46 3.68 5.35
C ARG A 156 4.74 3.12 6.00
N ALA A 157 5.03 1.85 5.74
CA ALA A 157 6.24 1.19 6.18
C ALA A 157 6.94 0.56 4.97
N ALA A 158 8.02 1.17 4.50
CA ALA A 158 8.79 0.70 3.34
C ALA A 158 10.29 0.96 3.56
N ASP A 159 11.14 0.08 3.04
CA ASP A 159 12.60 0.23 3.00
C ASP A 159 13.27 0.60 4.34
N GLY A 160 12.68 0.16 5.46
CA GLY A 160 13.19 0.47 6.80
C GLY A 160 12.77 1.83 7.34
N VAL A 161 11.90 2.55 6.64
CA VAL A 161 11.30 3.82 7.04
C VAL A 161 9.84 3.59 7.43
N PHE A 162 9.43 4.12 8.58
CA PHE A 162 8.04 4.26 8.96
C PHE A 162 7.62 5.71 8.74
N ASP A 163 6.81 5.94 7.72
CA ASP A 163 6.38 7.28 7.34
C ASP A 163 4.96 7.57 7.83
N ALA A 164 4.86 8.48 8.77
CA ALA A 164 3.65 9.04 9.34
C ALA A 164 3.60 10.56 9.12
N SER A 165 4.25 11.09 8.08
CA SER A 165 4.23 12.52 7.76
C SER A 165 3.02 12.93 6.91
N GLY A 166 2.39 11.97 6.21
CA GLY A 166 1.35 12.26 5.22
C GLY A 166 1.88 12.96 3.96
N GLY A 167 3.20 13.06 3.82
CA GLY A 167 3.84 13.65 2.64
C GLY A 167 3.62 12.80 1.39
N ARG A 168 3.59 13.45 0.23
CA ARG A 168 3.54 12.78 -1.08
C ARG A 168 4.91 12.82 -1.74
N PRO A 169 5.31 11.78 -2.48
CA PRO A 169 6.52 11.82 -3.29
C PRO A 169 6.48 12.96 -4.31
N GLN A 170 7.63 13.51 -4.63
CA GLN A 170 7.74 14.52 -5.68
C GLN A 170 7.60 13.89 -7.06
N GLY A 171 7.06 14.65 -8.00
CA GLY A 171 6.87 14.25 -9.39
C GLY A 171 5.41 14.00 -9.74
N LYS A 172 5.16 13.92 -11.03
CA LYS A 172 3.84 13.69 -11.60
C LYS A 172 3.94 12.70 -12.77
N LEU A 173 3.09 11.70 -12.79
CA LEU A 173 2.95 10.78 -13.91
C LEU A 173 1.89 11.32 -14.87
N VAL A 174 2.24 11.47 -16.14
CA VAL A 174 1.31 11.85 -17.20
C VAL A 174 1.16 10.69 -18.15
N PHE A 175 0.01 10.01 -18.09
CA PHE A 175 -0.35 8.93 -19.00
C PHE A 175 -0.96 9.53 -20.27
N ASP A 176 -0.18 9.48 -21.37
CA ASP A 176 -0.53 10.13 -22.63
C ASP A 176 0.20 9.44 -23.77
N ASN A 177 -0.53 8.85 -24.71
CA ASN A 177 0.05 8.18 -25.88
C ASN A 177 0.64 9.17 -26.91
N ALA A 178 0.36 10.48 -26.79
CA ALA A 178 0.92 11.49 -27.71
C ALA A 178 2.26 12.09 -27.22
N GLY A 179 2.57 12.02 -25.92
CA GLY A 179 3.80 12.65 -25.45
C GLY A 179 4.17 12.38 -23.97
N GLY A 180 3.51 11.41 -23.36
CA GLY A 180 3.74 11.01 -21.96
C GLY A 180 4.09 9.54 -21.81
N ILE A 181 3.64 8.94 -20.71
CA ILE A 181 3.74 7.50 -20.46
C ILE A 181 2.71 6.80 -21.34
N ALA A 182 3.19 5.98 -22.29
CA ALA A 182 2.33 5.21 -23.15
C ALA A 182 1.57 4.14 -22.39
N TYR A 183 0.30 3.94 -22.73
CA TYR A 183 -0.56 2.90 -22.17
C TYR A 183 -1.25 2.10 -23.27
N THR A 184 -1.58 0.85 -22.95
CA THR A 184 -2.34 -0.05 -23.84
C THR A 184 -3.83 0.03 -23.57
N SER A 185 -4.22 0.33 -22.33
CA SER A 185 -5.60 0.54 -21.95
C SER A 185 -5.71 1.53 -20.79
N VAL A 186 -6.79 2.31 -20.80
CA VAL A 186 -7.24 3.14 -19.68
C VAL A 186 -8.73 2.85 -19.46
N CYS A 187 -9.10 2.69 -18.19
CA CYS A 187 -10.49 2.48 -17.78
C CYS A 187 -10.84 3.41 -16.63
N ILE A 188 -11.92 4.17 -16.77
CA ILE A 188 -12.50 4.99 -15.70
C ILE A 188 -13.68 4.21 -15.11
N ASP A 189 -13.60 3.87 -13.83
CA ASP A 189 -14.61 3.10 -13.11
C ASP A 189 -15.27 3.99 -12.03
N ASN A 190 -16.57 4.23 -12.18
CA ASN A 190 -17.40 4.96 -11.22
C ASN A 190 -18.35 3.97 -10.53
N ARG A 191 -18.07 3.62 -9.30
CA ARG A 191 -18.86 2.68 -8.51
C ARG A 191 -19.81 3.43 -7.59
N TYR A 192 -20.91 3.91 -8.12
CA TYR A 192 -21.92 4.68 -7.37
C TYR A 192 -22.44 3.94 -6.14
N CYS A 193 -22.33 2.60 -6.14
CA CYS A 193 -22.71 1.79 -4.99
C CYS A 193 -21.76 1.91 -3.79
N ASP A 194 -20.58 2.45 -3.93
CA ASP A 194 -19.62 2.58 -2.84
C ASP A 194 -19.67 3.95 -2.14
N TYR A 195 -20.36 4.94 -2.73
CA TYR A 195 -20.57 6.24 -2.08
C TYR A 195 -21.45 6.12 -0.82
N LEU A 196 -21.14 6.92 0.18
CA LEU A 196 -21.98 7.22 1.33
C LEU A 196 -22.37 8.68 1.32
N SER A 197 -23.66 8.99 1.45
CA SER A 197 -24.13 10.37 1.51
C SER A 197 -24.08 10.95 2.91
N GLU A 198 -24.30 10.10 3.94
CA GLU A 198 -24.40 10.55 5.33
C GLU A 198 -23.81 9.52 6.29
N VAL A 199 -23.16 10.00 7.34
CA VAL A 199 -22.75 9.20 8.50
C VAL A 199 -23.32 9.83 9.76
N LEU A 200 -24.07 9.03 10.51
CA LEU A 200 -24.58 9.41 11.83
C LEU A 200 -23.70 8.78 12.89
N VAL A 201 -23.42 9.52 13.97
CA VAL A 201 -22.68 9.02 15.13
C VAL A 201 -23.57 9.10 16.37
N LYS A 202 -23.52 8.07 17.20
CA LYS A 202 -24.25 8.03 18.47
C LYS A 202 -23.67 9.07 19.44
N SER A 203 -24.48 9.98 19.93
CA SER A 203 -24.07 11.00 20.89
C SER A 203 -24.15 10.46 22.32
N GLY A 204 -23.01 10.33 22.98
CA GLY A 204 -22.89 10.05 24.42
C GLY A 204 -23.79 8.93 24.94
N THR A 205 -24.36 9.15 26.13
CA THR A 205 -25.26 8.20 26.82
C THR A 205 -26.71 8.27 26.34
N SER A 206 -27.11 9.27 25.56
CA SER A 206 -28.51 9.50 25.16
C SER A 206 -29.04 8.48 24.16
N GLY A 207 -28.17 7.72 23.50
CA GLY A 207 -28.56 6.76 22.46
C GLY A 207 -29.04 7.38 21.15
N VAL A 208 -29.05 8.69 21.05
CA VAL A 208 -29.49 9.43 19.84
C VAL A 208 -28.37 9.47 18.83
N TYR A 209 -28.71 9.23 17.57
CA TYR A 209 -27.79 9.36 16.44
C TYR A 209 -27.99 10.74 15.78
N SER A 210 -26.90 11.48 15.64
CA SER A 210 -26.88 12.80 14.99
C SER A 210 -25.99 12.75 13.73
N LEU A 211 -26.30 13.61 12.75
CA LEU A 211 -25.48 13.74 11.55
C LEU A 211 -24.09 14.25 11.94
N ALA A 212 -23.06 13.47 11.60
CA ALA A 212 -21.67 13.79 11.91
C ALA A 212 -20.86 14.15 10.66
N ALA A 213 -21.17 13.52 9.52
CA ALA A 213 -20.52 13.83 8.24
C ALA A 213 -21.47 13.62 7.06
N ARG A 214 -21.24 14.40 5.98
CA ARG A 214 -22.01 14.36 4.75
C ARG A 214 -21.09 14.47 3.54
N SER A 215 -21.37 13.70 2.47
CA SER A 215 -20.69 13.81 1.20
C SER A 215 -21.51 14.66 0.24
N GLU A 216 -21.02 15.84 -0.11
CA GLU A 216 -21.66 16.70 -1.10
C GLU A 216 -21.62 16.06 -2.50
N THR A 217 -20.55 15.33 -2.83
CA THR A 217 -20.43 14.57 -4.08
C THR A 217 -21.53 13.52 -4.19
N ALA A 218 -21.72 12.69 -3.16
CA ALA A 218 -22.77 11.68 -3.18
C ALA A 218 -24.17 12.29 -3.28
N VAL A 219 -24.40 13.40 -2.57
CA VAL A 219 -25.68 14.12 -2.59
C VAL A 219 -25.97 14.70 -3.97
N SER A 220 -24.99 15.34 -4.62
CA SER A 220 -25.13 15.90 -5.97
C SER A 220 -25.41 14.82 -7.02
N LEU A 221 -24.94 13.61 -6.82
CA LEU A 221 -25.23 12.43 -7.64
C LEU A 221 -26.57 11.76 -7.31
N GLY A 222 -27.38 12.33 -6.38
CA GLY A 222 -28.65 11.77 -5.95
C GLY A 222 -28.54 10.49 -5.11
N ILE A 223 -27.36 10.17 -4.61
CA ILE A 223 -27.12 8.97 -3.81
C ILE A 223 -27.63 9.19 -2.39
N ARG A 224 -28.42 8.23 -1.89
CA ARG A 224 -28.99 8.25 -0.54
C ARG A 224 -28.57 7.01 0.22
N ARG A 225 -27.37 7.02 0.79
CA ARG A 225 -26.82 5.90 1.59
C ARG A 225 -26.29 6.41 2.90
N ARG A 226 -26.74 5.79 3.98
CA ARG A 226 -26.41 6.18 5.35
C ARG A 226 -25.67 5.05 6.08
N ARG A 227 -24.75 5.43 6.96
CA ARG A 227 -24.17 4.56 7.97
C ARG A 227 -24.36 5.16 9.36
N CYS A 228 -24.55 4.28 10.37
CA CYS A 228 -24.64 4.65 11.77
C CYS A 228 -23.45 4.04 12.50
N LEU A 229 -22.70 4.86 13.21
CA LEU A 229 -21.55 4.47 14.01
C LEU A 229 -21.88 4.68 15.50
N THR A 230 -21.51 3.70 16.33
CA THR A 230 -21.50 3.91 17.79
C THR A 230 -20.32 4.75 18.23
N GLU A 231 -19.18 4.55 17.56
CA GLU A 231 -17.92 5.29 17.75
C GLU A 231 -17.18 5.35 16.41
N GLY A 232 -16.33 6.35 16.21
CA GLY A 232 -15.45 6.43 15.05
C GLY A 232 -15.44 7.79 14.38
N ASP A 233 -14.58 7.92 13.37
CA ASP A 233 -14.40 9.14 12.58
C ASP A 233 -15.29 9.06 11.30
N ALA A 234 -16.37 9.83 11.35
CA ALA A 234 -17.35 9.89 10.27
C ALA A 234 -16.76 10.45 8.97
N ASP A 235 -15.88 11.46 9.04
CA ASP A 235 -15.24 12.07 7.88
C ASP A 235 -14.28 11.10 7.21
N THR A 236 -13.56 10.32 8.00
CA THR A 236 -12.67 9.27 7.45
C THR A 236 -13.47 8.20 6.72
N LEU A 237 -14.66 7.84 7.21
CA LEU A 237 -15.52 6.86 6.55
C LEU A 237 -16.07 7.40 5.22
N ILE A 238 -16.52 8.65 5.17
CA ILE A 238 -16.95 9.32 3.93
C ILE A 238 -15.82 9.36 2.92
N ARG A 239 -14.65 9.87 3.30
CA ARG A 239 -13.47 9.94 2.41
C ARG A 239 -13.06 8.57 1.88
N SER A 240 -13.09 7.53 2.73
CA SER A 240 -12.78 6.16 2.31
C SER A 240 -13.80 5.63 1.30
N ALA A 241 -15.08 5.95 1.47
CA ALA A 241 -16.14 5.59 0.53
C ALA A 241 -15.94 6.28 -0.82
N GLU A 242 -15.66 7.59 -0.83
CA GLU A 242 -15.39 8.37 -2.04
C GLU A 242 -14.15 7.85 -2.80
N LYS A 243 -13.07 7.54 -2.09
CA LYS A 243 -11.88 6.93 -2.68
C LYS A 243 -12.16 5.59 -3.36
N LYS A 244 -13.03 4.76 -2.79
CA LYS A 244 -13.41 3.46 -3.36
C LYS A 244 -14.35 3.59 -4.56
N ALA A 245 -15.16 4.64 -4.56
CA ALA A 245 -16.18 4.87 -5.56
C ALA A 245 -15.63 5.32 -6.92
N PHE A 246 -14.43 5.91 -6.95
CA PHE A 246 -13.80 6.36 -8.18
C PHE A 246 -12.38 5.80 -8.31
N ARG A 247 -12.08 5.21 -9.47
CA ARG A 247 -10.74 4.80 -9.83
C ARG A 247 -10.51 4.91 -11.33
N VAL A 248 -9.26 5.14 -11.69
CA VAL A 248 -8.77 5.01 -13.06
C VAL A 248 -7.73 3.92 -13.08
N THR A 249 -7.86 2.96 -13.98
CA THR A 249 -6.84 1.93 -14.22
C THR A 249 -6.11 2.26 -15.49
N ALA A 250 -4.77 2.26 -15.45
CA ALA A 250 -3.92 2.44 -16.62
C ALA A 250 -2.95 1.26 -16.75
N ASP A 251 -2.97 0.59 -17.89
CA ASP A 251 -2.09 -0.53 -18.24
C ASP A 251 -1.00 -0.04 -19.18
N CYS A 252 0.25 -0.10 -18.77
CA CYS A 252 1.40 0.37 -19.52
C CYS A 252 2.29 -0.80 -19.96
N PRO A 253 2.80 -0.79 -21.19
CA PRO A 253 3.77 -1.80 -21.63
C PRO A 253 5.12 -1.58 -20.92
N GLY A 254 5.75 -2.68 -20.50
CA GLY A 254 7.06 -2.66 -19.87
C GLY A 254 7.04 -2.21 -18.41
N GLU A 255 8.22 -1.86 -17.94
CA GLU A 255 8.48 -1.33 -16.60
C GLU A 255 8.34 0.19 -16.60
N VAL A 256 7.41 0.71 -15.82
CA VAL A 256 7.22 2.14 -15.58
C VAL A 256 7.58 2.43 -14.12
N PRO A 257 8.69 3.15 -13.86
CA PRO A 257 9.08 3.48 -12.49
C PRO A 257 8.12 4.50 -11.89
N ALA A 258 7.62 4.20 -10.71
CA ALA A 258 6.73 5.08 -9.95
C ALA A 258 6.80 4.76 -8.47
N ASP A 259 6.36 5.70 -7.65
CA ASP A 259 6.18 5.52 -6.21
C ASP A 259 4.69 5.70 -5.87
N LEU A 260 4.19 5.01 -4.82
CA LEU A 260 2.84 5.24 -4.31
C LEU A 260 2.66 6.69 -3.88
N PHE A 261 1.45 7.20 -4.05
CA PHE A 261 1.05 8.59 -3.76
C PHE A 261 1.66 9.67 -4.68
N MET A 262 2.45 9.32 -5.70
CA MET A 262 2.82 10.28 -6.74
C MET A 262 1.56 10.83 -7.41
N ASP A 263 1.57 12.13 -7.70
CA ASP A 263 0.51 12.76 -8.48
C ASP A 263 0.46 12.15 -9.87
N ALA A 264 -0.76 12.05 -10.42
CA ALA A 264 -0.99 11.45 -11.73
C ALA A 264 -2.05 12.22 -12.52
N GLU A 265 -1.94 12.11 -13.84
CA GLU A 265 -2.89 12.64 -14.79
C GLU A 265 -3.03 11.68 -15.97
N VAL A 266 -4.21 11.51 -16.48
CA VAL A 266 -4.48 10.73 -17.70
C VAL A 266 -4.99 11.69 -18.78
N ARG A 267 -4.40 11.64 -19.97
CA ARG A 267 -4.85 12.33 -21.16
C ARG A 267 -5.15 11.33 -22.24
N ASP A 268 -6.41 11.22 -22.61
CA ASP A 268 -6.87 10.30 -23.64
C ASP A 268 -7.77 11.03 -24.62
N ALA A 269 -7.61 10.73 -25.93
CA ALA A 269 -8.36 11.42 -26.97
C ALA A 269 -9.87 11.16 -26.91
N ALA A 270 -10.30 9.98 -26.41
CA ALA A 270 -11.72 9.61 -26.34
C ALA A 270 -12.32 9.91 -24.95
N LEU A 271 -11.54 9.72 -23.88
CA LEU A 271 -12.01 9.89 -22.49
C LEU A 271 -11.76 11.30 -21.94
N GLY A 272 -10.95 12.12 -22.66
CA GLY A 272 -10.55 13.45 -22.22
C GLY A 272 -9.44 13.43 -21.18
N ALA A 273 -9.24 14.56 -20.49
CA ALA A 273 -8.27 14.69 -19.43
C ALA A 273 -8.88 14.38 -18.06
N VAL A 274 -8.21 13.52 -17.27
CA VAL A 274 -8.58 13.23 -15.89
C VAL A 274 -7.42 13.66 -15.00
N GLU A 275 -7.64 14.73 -14.25
CA GLU A 275 -6.63 15.38 -13.41
C GLU A 275 -6.87 15.10 -11.92
N HIS A 276 -5.91 15.56 -11.09
CA HIS A 276 -5.96 15.44 -9.63
C HIS A 276 -6.02 13.99 -9.15
N LEU A 277 -5.32 13.11 -9.86
CA LEU A 277 -5.15 11.72 -9.49
C LEU A 277 -3.85 11.51 -8.72
N TYR A 278 -3.78 10.42 -7.98
CA TYR A 278 -2.53 9.91 -7.41
C TYR A 278 -2.45 8.38 -7.57
N VAL A 279 -1.22 7.84 -7.53
CA VAL A 279 -0.98 6.40 -7.61
C VAL A 279 -1.39 5.75 -6.29
N SER A 280 -2.50 5.01 -6.29
CA SER A 280 -2.97 4.27 -5.12
C SER A 280 -2.49 2.82 -5.10
N GLN A 281 -2.24 2.24 -6.27
CA GLN A 281 -1.67 0.90 -6.41
C GLN A 281 -0.85 0.84 -7.70
N MET A 282 0.22 0.07 -7.64
CA MET A 282 1.06 -0.29 -8.77
C MET A 282 1.30 -1.79 -8.77
N GLU A 283 1.16 -2.42 -9.92
CA GLU A 283 1.45 -3.82 -10.16
C GLU A 283 2.37 -3.97 -11.37
N TYR A 284 3.59 -4.40 -11.14
CA TYR A 284 4.47 -4.88 -12.21
C TYR A 284 4.24 -6.37 -12.42
N SER A 285 4.14 -6.79 -13.66
CA SER A 285 4.03 -8.20 -14.04
C SER A 285 4.91 -8.53 -15.24
N LEU A 286 5.54 -9.69 -15.19
CA LEU A 286 6.27 -10.32 -16.28
C LEU A 286 5.70 -11.73 -16.49
N GLY A 287 5.40 -12.09 -17.72
CA GLY A 287 4.88 -13.42 -18.07
C GLY A 287 5.01 -13.71 -19.56
N ALA A 288 4.25 -14.68 -20.05
CA ALA A 288 4.27 -15.07 -21.46
C ALA A 288 3.94 -13.92 -22.44
N ASN A 289 3.17 -12.93 -21.99
CA ASN A 289 2.77 -11.76 -22.77
C ASN A 289 3.73 -10.56 -22.63
N GLY A 290 4.92 -10.77 -22.05
CA GLY A 290 5.91 -9.74 -21.83
C GLY A 290 5.78 -9.01 -20.49
N GLU A 291 6.41 -7.84 -20.40
CA GLU A 291 6.40 -6.95 -19.22
C GLU A 291 5.23 -5.98 -19.31
N LYS A 292 4.58 -5.76 -18.17
CA LYS A 292 3.49 -4.79 -18.03
C LYS A 292 3.52 -4.16 -16.64
N THR A 293 3.21 -2.85 -16.58
CA THR A 293 2.92 -2.15 -15.33
C THR A 293 1.49 -1.65 -15.35
N SER A 294 0.69 -2.04 -14.37
CA SER A 294 -0.70 -1.60 -14.18
C SER A 294 -0.80 -0.66 -13.00
N PHE A 295 -1.50 0.44 -13.16
CA PHE A 295 -1.74 1.44 -12.13
C PHE A 295 -3.21 1.49 -11.76
N ILE A 296 -3.50 1.65 -10.47
CA ILE A 296 -4.79 2.15 -10.00
C ILE A 296 -4.55 3.55 -9.46
N LEU A 297 -5.26 4.51 -10.07
CA LEU A 297 -5.19 5.91 -9.71
C LEU A 297 -6.50 6.31 -9.03
N ARG A 298 -6.42 7.16 -8.00
CA ARG A 298 -7.56 7.67 -7.23
C ARG A 298 -7.47 9.19 -7.05
N ARG A 299 -8.51 9.79 -6.50
CA ARG A 299 -8.60 11.22 -6.14
C ARG A 299 -8.43 11.45 -4.65
#